data_eb9ad3bbd342165d81dac03ae602c3e9
#
_entry.id   eb9ad3bbd342165d81dac03ae602c3e9
#
_cell.length_a   1.000
_cell.length_b   1.000
_cell.length_c   1.000
_cell.angle_alpha   90.00
_cell.angle_beta   90.00
_cell.angle_gamma   90.00
#
_symmetry.space_group_name_H-M   'P 1'
#
loop_
_entity.id
_entity.type
_entity.pdbx_description
1 polymer ?
#
loop_
_entity_poly.entity_id
_entity_poly.type
_entity_poly.pdbx_seq_one_letter_code
_entity_poly.pdbx_strand_id
1 'polypeptide(L)'
;KMLAADGKMRLTDAADTETMFRIIQSIPSPNAEPFKMWLAKVGYERIEEVEDPEKAIQRAMRFYLKRGYSQNWVNQRLKSIEIRKELTDEWENRGVKANNEFATLTDDITFAWAGLKAKDYKKYKNLKKENLRDNMTNLELVLNMLAETATTEISQNKKPKNFIENRKVAKDGGRIAGSARKQ
;
A
#
# COMPACT_ATOMS: atom_id res chain seq x y z
N LYS A 1 -16.29 -16.12 -23.12
CA LYS A 1 -17.46 -15.39 -23.67
C LYS A 1 -17.78 -14.20 -22.76
N MET A 2 -18.11 -13.07 -23.34
CA MET A 2 -18.52 -11.86 -22.62
C MET A 2 -19.93 -11.47 -23.05
N LEU A 3 -20.65 -10.81 -22.15
CA LEU A 3 -22.00 -10.29 -22.43
C LEU A 3 -21.86 -9.05 -23.31
N ALA A 4 -22.43 -9.08 -24.51
CA ALA A 4 -22.45 -7.95 -25.43
C ALA A 4 -23.59 -6.97 -25.08
N ALA A 5 -23.57 -5.77 -25.64
CA ALA A 5 -24.57 -4.73 -25.38
C ALA A 5 -26.01 -5.14 -25.76
N ASP A 6 -26.14 -6.10 -26.66
CA ASP A 6 -27.42 -6.70 -27.07
C ASP A 6 -27.90 -7.85 -26.15
N GLY A 7 -27.26 -8.08 -25.00
CA GLY A 7 -27.58 -9.12 -24.03
C GLY A 7 -27.17 -10.53 -24.40
N LYS A 8 -26.46 -10.75 -25.51
CA LYS A 8 -26.00 -12.07 -25.96
C LYS A 8 -24.57 -12.37 -25.52
N MET A 9 -24.30 -13.62 -25.18
CA MET A 9 -22.95 -14.10 -24.88
C MET A 9 -22.15 -14.38 -26.16
N ARG A 10 -21.09 -13.59 -26.39
CA ARG A 10 -20.21 -13.74 -27.57
C ARG A 10 -18.82 -14.15 -27.18
N LEU A 11 -18.14 -14.90 -28.06
CA LEU A 11 -16.68 -15.06 -27.99
C LEU A 11 -16.07 -13.69 -28.23
N THR A 12 -15.20 -13.28 -27.33
CA THR A 12 -14.51 -11.99 -27.37
C THR A 12 -13.04 -12.25 -27.07
N ASP A 13 -12.17 -11.71 -27.91
CA ASP A 13 -10.73 -11.72 -27.61
C ASP A 13 -10.47 -10.84 -26.39
N ALA A 14 -9.60 -11.33 -25.53
CA ALA A 14 -9.17 -10.61 -24.33
C ALA A 14 -7.66 -10.46 -24.34
N ALA A 15 -7.19 -9.30 -23.92
CA ALA A 15 -5.78 -9.00 -23.76
C ALA A 15 -5.55 -8.38 -22.36
N ASP A 16 -4.42 -8.69 -21.74
CA ASP A 16 -3.96 -7.95 -20.57
C ASP A 16 -3.44 -6.56 -20.96
N THR A 17 -3.15 -5.74 -19.99
CA THR A 17 -2.70 -4.36 -20.21
C THR A 17 -1.39 -4.29 -21.01
N GLU A 18 -0.46 -5.21 -20.76
CA GLU A 18 0.82 -5.26 -21.48
C GLU A 18 0.60 -5.57 -22.97
N THR A 19 -0.20 -6.59 -23.25
CA THR A 19 -0.55 -6.95 -24.62
C THR A 19 -1.29 -5.82 -25.34
N MET A 20 -2.22 -5.14 -24.64
CA MET A 20 -2.90 -3.95 -25.21
C MET A 20 -1.90 -2.85 -25.57
N PHE A 21 -0.91 -2.56 -24.72
CA PHE A 21 0.11 -1.56 -25.03
C PHE A 21 0.94 -1.95 -26.25
N ARG A 22 1.30 -3.22 -26.42
CA ARG A 22 2.00 -3.73 -27.61
C ARG A 22 1.15 -3.59 -28.86
N ILE A 23 -0.14 -3.93 -28.82
CA ILE A 23 -1.06 -3.76 -29.92
C ILE A 23 -1.14 -2.30 -30.35
N ILE A 24 -1.31 -1.36 -29.40
CA ILE A 24 -1.40 0.08 -29.71
C ILE A 24 -0.11 0.58 -30.38
N GLN A 25 1.07 0.11 -29.96
CA GLN A 25 2.34 0.47 -30.60
C GLN A 25 2.42 0.03 -32.05
N SER A 26 1.78 -1.09 -32.43
CA SER A 26 1.78 -1.61 -33.79
C SER A 26 0.76 -0.93 -34.71
N ILE A 27 -0.17 -0.12 -34.20
CA ILE A 27 -1.20 0.53 -34.99
C ILE A 27 -0.58 1.67 -35.85
N PRO A 28 -0.61 1.61 -37.17
CA PRO A 28 -0.06 2.65 -38.03
C PRO A 28 -1.07 3.79 -38.21
N SER A 29 -1.39 4.51 -37.13
CA SER A 29 -2.37 5.59 -37.14
C SER A 29 -1.85 6.84 -36.45
N PRO A 30 -2.02 8.04 -37.02
CA PRO A 30 -1.69 9.29 -36.35
C PRO A 30 -2.41 9.47 -35.02
N ASN A 31 -3.60 8.91 -34.84
CA ASN A 31 -4.35 8.96 -33.60
C ASN A 31 -3.70 8.12 -32.48
N ALA A 32 -2.85 7.17 -32.81
CA ALA A 32 -2.10 6.37 -31.84
C ALA A 32 -0.80 7.06 -31.38
N GLU A 33 -0.28 8.02 -32.14
CA GLU A 33 1.00 8.68 -31.86
C GLU A 33 1.08 9.35 -30.47
N PRO A 34 0.06 10.11 -29.99
CA PRO A 34 0.12 10.69 -28.65
C PRO A 34 0.31 9.65 -27.56
N PHE A 35 -0.30 8.48 -27.71
CA PHE A 35 -0.15 7.38 -26.76
C PHE A 35 1.23 6.71 -26.86
N LYS A 36 1.76 6.51 -28.07
CA LYS A 36 3.11 5.98 -28.27
C LYS A 36 4.17 6.90 -27.69
N MET A 37 4.04 8.21 -27.89
CA MET A 37 4.92 9.22 -27.28
C MET A 37 4.84 9.21 -25.75
N TRP A 38 3.63 9.06 -25.21
CA TRP A 38 3.45 8.93 -23.76
C TRP A 38 4.15 7.67 -23.21
N LEU A 39 4.02 6.51 -23.88
CA LEU A 39 4.71 5.28 -23.50
C LEU A 39 6.24 5.44 -23.55
N ALA A 40 6.76 6.06 -24.62
CA ALA A 40 8.19 6.33 -24.74
C ALA A 40 8.70 7.21 -23.61
N LYS A 41 7.93 8.26 -23.23
CA LYS A 41 8.25 9.13 -22.11
C LYS A 41 8.25 8.36 -20.78
N VAL A 42 7.23 7.53 -20.51
CA VAL A 42 7.15 6.71 -19.29
C VAL A 42 8.33 5.73 -19.22
N GLY A 43 8.69 5.11 -20.34
CA GLY A 43 9.86 4.23 -20.42
C GLY A 43 11.16 4.96 -20.11
N TYR A 44 11.35 6.15 -20.67
CA TYR A 44 12.51 6.98 -20.42
C TYR A 44 12.59 7.42 -18.94
N GLU A 45 11.49 7.92 -18.37
CA GLU A 45 11.40 8.28 -16.95
C GLU A 45 11.78 7.08 -16.05
N ARG A 46 11.38 5.85 -16.43
CA ARG A 46 11.74 4.65 -15.68
C ARG A 46 13.23 4.33 -15.75
N ILE A 47 13.88 4.54 -16.88
CA ILE A 47 15.34 4.39 -17.03
C ILE A 47 16.06 5.40 -16.12
N GLU A 48 15.64 6.67 -16.15
CA GLU A 48 16.20 7.70 -15.27
C GLU A 48 16.04 7.37 -13.78
N GLU A 49 14.93 6.74 -13.37
CA GLU A 49 14.69 6.31 -11.99
C GLU A 49 15.60 5.14 -11.57
N VAL A 50 16.08 4.32 -12.49
CA VAL A 50 17.07 3.27 -12.21
C VAL A 50 18.45 3.88 -11.96
N GLU A 51 18.81 4.94 -12.71
CA GLU A 51 20.06 5.67 -12.54
C GLU A 51 20.04 6.56 -11.29
N ASP A 52 18.88 7.18 -10.99
CA ASP A 52 18.65 8.08 -9.87
C ASP A 52 17.33 7.73 -9.16
N PRO A 53 17.37 6.83 -8.14
CA PRO A 53 16.17 6.40 -7.40
C PRO A 53 15.41 7.53 -6.71
N GLU A 54 16.06 8.69 -6.43
CA GLU A 54 15.38 9.83 -5.82
C GLU A 54 14.27 10.38 -6.73
N LYS A 55 14.43 10.30 -8.05
CA LYS A 55 13.40 10.69 -9.02
C LYS A 55 12.09 9.90 -8.85
N ALA A 56 12.18 8.61 -8.50
CA ALA A 56 10.99 7.79 -8.21
C ALA A 56 10.27 8.27 -6.96
N ILE A 57 11.01 8.62 -5.90
CA ILE A 57 10.44 9.18 -4.66
C ILE A 57 9.77 10.52 -4.95
N GLN A 58 10.45 11.42 -5.67
CA GLN A 58 9.89 12.72 -6.05
C GLN A 58 8.63 12.58 -6.92
N ARG A 59 8.59 11.60 -7.82
CA ARG A 59 7.40 11.31 -8.63
C ARG A 59 6.24 10.85 -7.74
N ALA A 60 6.49 9.95 -6.79
CA ALA A 60 5.47 9.53 -5.82
C ALA A 60 4.93 10.70 -4.99
N MET A 61 5.79 11.58 -4.49
CA MET A 61 5.40 12.81 -3.78
C MET A 61 4.50 13.70 -4.64
N ARG A 62 4.90 13.96 -5.91
CA ARG A 62 4.09 14.76 -6.84
C ARG A 62 2.69 14.18 -7.08
N PHE A 63 2.56 12.85 -7.12
CA PHE A 63 1.23 12.22 -7.25
C PHE A 63 0.33 12.49 -6.06
N TYR A 64 0.83 12.42 -4.83
CA TYR A 64 0.05 12.74 -3.64
C TYR A 64 -0.33 14.22 -3.59
N LEU A 65 0.62 15.12 -3.88
CA LEU A 65 0.35 16.57 -3.95
C LEU A 65 -0.71 16.92 -4.99
N LYS A 66 -0.67 16.31 -6.18
CA LYS A 66 -1.71 16.49 -7.23
C LYS A 66 -3.09 15.99 -6.80
N ARG A 67 -3.17 15.04 -5.87
CA ARG A 67 -4.43 14.58 -5.26
C ARG A 67 -4.93 15.48 -4.14
N GLY A 68 -4.24 16.57 -3.85
CA GLY A 68 -4.64 17.55 -2.82
C GLY A 68 -4.14 17.26 -1.42
N TYR A 69 -3.26 16.28 -1.23
CA TYR A 69 -2.62 16.04 0.06
C TYR A 69 -1.60 17.13 0.37
N SER A 70 -1.53 17.56 1.63
CA SER A 70 -0.53 18.54 2.06
C SER A 70 0.87 17.94 2.08
N GLN A 71 1.91 18.77 1.93
CA GLN A 71 3.30 18.32 2.02
C GLN A 71 3.58 17.60 3.34
N ASN A 72 3.04 18.10 4.45
CA ASN A 72 3.20 17.45 5.76
C ASN A 72 2.61 16.03 5.77
N TRP A 73 1.41 15.87 5.23
CA TRP A 73 0.78 14.53 5.11
C TRP A 73 1.62 13.59 4.24
N VAL A 74 2.15 14.08 3.11
CA VAL A 74 2.99 13.27 2.20
C VAL A 74 4.25 12.79 2.93
N ASN A 75 4.91 13.66 3.68
CA ASN A 75 6.10 13.30 4.47
C ASN A 75 5.76 12.22 5.51
N GLN A 76 4.65 12.36 6.23
CA GLN A 76 4.20 11.34 7.20
C GLN A 76 3.88 10.01 6.49
N ARG A 77 3.25 10.07 5.32
CA ARG A 77 2.93 8.87 4.55
C ARG A 77 4.18 8.12 4.09
N LEU A 78 5.20 8.82 3.61
CA LEU A 78 6.48 8.22 3.23
C LEU A 78 7.16 7.57 4.44
N LYS A 79 7.21 8.24 5.58
CA LYS A 79 7.76 7.67 6.81
C LYS A 79 7.00 6.42 7.27
N SER A 80 5.67 6.41 7.10
CA SER A 80 4.87 5.23 7.42
C SER A 80 5.16 4.01 6.53
N ILE A 81 5.66 4.22 5.31
CA ILE A 81 6.10 3.13 4.41
C ILE A 81 7.39 2.50 4.93
N GLU A 82 8.35 3.33 5.35
CA GLU A 82 9.61 2.90 5.92
C GLU A 82 9.38 2.08 7.20
N ILE A 83 8.64 2.62 8.17
CA ILE A 83 8.30 1.94 9.42
C ILE A 83 7.59 0.61 9.16
N ARG A 84 6.68 0.59 8.18
CA ARG A 84 6.00 -0.64 7.81
C ARG A 84 6.96 -1.68 7.24
N LYS A 85 7.95 -1.26 6.46
CA LYS A 85 8.96 -2.15 5.93
C LYS A 85 9.80 -2.75 7.08
N GLU A 86 10.28 -1.94 8.00
CA GLU A 86 11.03 -2.40 9.18
C GLU A 86 10.24 -3.47 9.97
N LEU A 87 8.94 -3.25 10.20
CA LEU A 87 8.09 -4.21 10.87
C LEU A 87 7.94 -5.53 10.10
N THR A 88 7.78 -5.46 8.78
CA THR A 88 7.65 -6.69 7.97
C THR A 88 8.96 -7.45 7.91
N ASP A 89 10.09 -6.76 7.82
CA ASP A 89 11.42 -7.38 7.85
C ASP A 89 11.65 -8.06 9.22
N GLU A 90 11.24 -7.44 10.33
CA GLU A 90 11.30 -8.08 11.66
C GLU A 90 10.41 -9.33 11.73
N TRP A 91 9.20 -9.29 11.19
CA TRP A 91 8.33 -10.47 11.14
C TRP A 91 8.94 -11.62 10.33
N GLU A 92 9.56 -11.32 9.18
CA GLU A 92 10.29 -12.31 8.38
C GLU A 92 11.44 -12.93 9.19
N ASN A 93 12.22 -12.11 9.90
CA ASN A 93 13.30 -12.56 10.79
C ASN A 93 12.80 -13.45 11.94
N ARG A 94 11.51 -13.31 12.33
CA ARG A 94 10.84 -14.16 13.35
C ARG A 94 10.13 -15.36 12.75
N GLY A 95 10.29 -15.62 11.45
CA GLY A 95 9.71 -16.77 10.77
C GLY A 95 8.21 -16.68 10.52
N VAL A 96 7.64 -15.47 10.58
CA VAL A 96 6.24 -15.22 10.20
C VAL A 96 6.12 -15.35 8.69
N LYS A 97 5.13 -16.11 8.23
CA LYS A 97 4.90 -16.33 6.80
C LYS A 97 4.22 -15.12 6.18
N ALA A 98 4.76 -14.67 5.04
CA ALA A 98 4.17 -13.59 4.26
C ALA A 98 2.70 -13.90 3.88
N ASN A 99 1.96 -12.86 3.47
CA ASN A 99 0.55 -12.89 3.09
C ASN A 99 -0.42 -13.03 4.27
N ASN A 100 -0.97 -14.21 4.55
CA ASN A 100 -2.07 -14.40 5.50
C ASN A 100 -1.68 -14.07 6.95
N GLU A 101 -0.47 -14.44 7.36
CA GLU A 101 -0.01 -14.17 8.73
C GLU A 101 0.28 -12.67 8.91
N PHE A 102 0.93 -12.01 7.94
CA PHE A 102 1.13 -10.55 7.95
C PHE A 102 -0.19 -9.79 8.00
N ALA A 103 -1.20 -10.23 7.24
CA ALA A 103 -2.52 -9.63 7.27
C ALA A 103 -3.17 -9.76 8.66
N THR A 104 -3.05 -10.94 9.29
CA THR A 104 -3.58 -11.19 10.64
C THR A 104 -2.89 -10.33 11.69
N LEU A 105 -1.55 -10.22 11.67
CA LEU A 105 -0.80 -9.37 12.59
C LEU A 105 -1.15 -7.89 12.39
N THR A 106 -1.31 -7.47 11.13
CA THR A 106 -1.75 -6.11 10.81
C THR A 106 -3.15 -5.82 11.36
N ASP A 107 -4.06 -6.77 11.26
CA ASP A 107 -5.40 -6.68 11.85
C ASP A 107 -5.35 -6.62 13.38
N ASP A 108 -4.49 -7.43 14.02
CA ASP A 108 -4.31 -7.42 15.49
C ASP A 108 -3.76 -6.04 15.95
N ILE A 109 -2.78 -5.46 15.25
CA ILE A 109 -2.27 -4.10 15.54
C ILE A 109 -3.38 -3.07 15.36
N THR A 110 -4.03 -3.08 14.19
CA THR A 110 -5.04 -2.08 13.85
C THR A 110 -6.23 -2.13 14.80
N PHE A 111 -6.69 -3.33 15.14
CA PHE A 111 -7.77 -3.50 16.09
C PHE A 111 -7.39 -2.99 17.49
N ALA A 112 -6.15 -3.22 17.91
CA ALA A 112 -5.70 -2.81 19.25
C ALA A 112 -5.65 -1.28 19.41
N TRP A 113 -5.31 -0.51 18.36
CA TRP A 113 -5.27 0.95 18.47
C TRP A 113 -6.53 1.65 17.94
N ALA A 114 -7.16 1.13 16.88
CA ALA A 114 -8.31 1.76 16.23
C ALA A 114 -9.67 1.21 16.70
N GLY A 115 -9.70 0.03 17.32
CA GLY A 115 -10.93 -0.69 17.66
C GLY A 115 -11.59 -1.39 16.49
N LEU A 116 -11.00 -1.32 15.31
CA LEU A 116 -11.51 -1.88 14.05
C LEU A 116 -10.42 -2.67 13.35
N LYS A 117 -10.75 -3.81 12.74
CA LYS A 117 -9.84 -4.48 11.81
C LYS A 117 -9.73 -3.69 10.52
N ALA A 118 -8.67 -3.90 9.74
CA ALA A 118 -8.40 -3.14 8.51
C ALA A 118 -9.60 -3.13 7.54
N LYS A 119 -10.29 -4.25 7.37
CA LYS A 119 -11.49 -4.36 6.52
C LYS A 119 -12.65 -3.50 7.01
N ASP A 120 -12.91 -3.51 8.31
CA ASP A 120 -14.02 -2.75 8.88
C ASP A 120 -13.67 -1.26 8.97
N TYR A 121 -12.40 -0.93 9.14
CA TYR A 121 -11.92 0.44 9.07
C TYR A 121 -12.05 1.03 7.66
N LYS A 122 -11.78 0.23 6.61
CA LYS A 122 -12.09 0.63 5.23
C LYS A 122 -13.58 0.93 5.05
N LYS A 123 -14.46 0.07 5.56
CA LYS A 123 -15.92 0.31 5.52
C LYS A 123 -16.31 1.59 6.25
N TYR A 124 -15.79 1.81 7.44
CA TYR A 124 -16.02 3.02 8.24
C TYR A 124 -15.65 4.30 7.46
N LYS A 125 -14.56 4.24 6.66
CA LYS A 125 -14.13 5.34 5.80
C LYS A 125 -14.80 5.35 4.41
N ASN A 126 -15.78 4.49 4.15
CA ASN A 126 -16.46 4.34 2.84
C ASN A 126 -15.52 4.00 1.68
N LEU A 127 -14.43 3.28 1.96
CA LEU A 127 -13.44 2.85 0.96
C LEU A 127 -13.83 1.49 0.37
N LYS A 128 -13.66 1.33 -0.95
CA LYS A 128 -13.88 0.05 -1.66
C LYS A 128 -12.56 -0.67 -1.95
N LYS A 129 -11.79 -0.16 -2.91
CA LYS A 129 -10.50 -0.72 -3.33
C LYS A 129 -9.30 0.11 -2.88
N GLU A 130 -9.54 1.33 -2.44
CA GLU A 130 -8.53 2.30 -2.07
C GLU A 130 -7.65 1.78 -0.92
N ASN A 131 -6.41 2.23 -0.88
CA ASN A 131 -5.50 1.91 0.22
C ASN A 131 -5.97 2.62 1.49
N LEU A 132 -6.10 1.88 2.61
CA LEU A 132 -6.55 2.44 3.89
C LEU A 132 -5.62 3.56 4.38
N ARG A 133 -4.29 3.36 4.30
CA ARG A 133 -3.31 4.34 4.78
C ARG A 133 -3.31 5.62 3.96
N ASP A 134 -3.63 5.56 2.67
CA ASP A 134 -3.77 6.74 1.81
C ASP A 134 -5.01 7.58 2.16
N ASN A 135 -5.91 7.05 2.96
CA ASN A 135 -7.12 7.71 3.43
C ASN A 135 -7.13 7.95 4.96
N MET A 136 -5.97 7.85 5.59
CA MET A 136 -5.77 8.20 7.00
C MET A 136 -5.46 9.69 7.14
N THR A 137 -5.94 10.31 8.21
CA THR A 137 -5.53 11.64 8.64
C THR A 137 -4.08 11.62 9.15
N ASN A 138 -3.46 12.79 9.32
CA ASN A 138 -2.12 12.87 9.91
C ASN A 138 -2.05 12.18 11.28
N LEU A 139 -3.04 12.39 12.15
CA LEU A 139 -3.09 11.77 13.46
C LEU A 139 -3.20 10.23 13.36
N GLU A 140 -4.05 9.72 12.47
CA GLU A 140 -4.19 8.28 12.26
C GLU A 140 -2.90 7.66 11.72
N LEU A 141 -2.18 8.34 10.82
CA LEU A 141 -0.86 7.90 10.35
C LEU A 141 0.15 7.86 11.50
N VAL A 142 0.20 8.88 12.34
CA VAL A 142 1.12 8.93 13.50
C VAL A 142 0.80 7.81 14.49
N LEU A 143 -0.47 7.58 14.82
CA LEU A 143 -0.88 6.48 15.70
C LEU A 143 -0.56 5.11 15.11
N ASN A 144 -0.75 4.94 13.80
CA ASN A 144 -0.39 3.69 13.13
C ASN A 144 1.13 3.47 13.13
N MET A 145 1.93 4.51 12.89
CA MET A 145 3.39 4.45 12.97
C MET A 145 3.84 4.12 14.40
N LEU A 146 3.25 4.75 15.41
CA LEU A 146 3.55 4.44 16.81
C LEU A 146 3.26 2.96 17.14
N ALA A 147 2.11 2.43 16.70
CA ALA A 147 1.75 1.04 16.91
C ALA A 147 2.74 0.08 16.21
N GLU A 148 3.12 0.38 14.98
CA GLU A 148 4.04 -0.45 14.19
C GLU A 148 5.47 -0.40 14.78
N THR A 149 5.99 0.78 15.12
CA THR A 149 7.31 0.95 15.76
C THR A 149 7.35 0.25 17.12
N ALA A 150 6.34 0.45 17.96
CA ALA A 150 6.26 -0.22 19.26
C ALA A 150 6.21 -1.76 19.11
N THR A 151 5.51 -2.26 18.10
CA THR A 151 5.49 -3.70 17.79
C THR A 151 6.88 -4.20 17.41
N THR A 152 7.61 -3.48 16.57
CA THR A 152 8.99 -3.82 16.15
C THR A 152 9.92 -3.86 17.37
N GLU A 153 9.92 -2.84 18.20
CA GLU A 153 10.74 -2.74 19.42
C GLU A 153 10.44 -3.89 20.40
N ILE A 154 9.16 -4.17 20.65
CA ILE A 154 8.74 -5.27 21.53
C ILE A 154 9.19 -6.61 20.94
N SER A 155 9.07 -6.80 19.61
CA SER A 155 9.50 -8.01 18.93
C SER A 155 10.99 -8.23 19.06
N GLN A 156 11.81 -7.21 18.81
CA GLN A 156 13.27 -7.28 18.94
C GLN A 156 13.72 -7.64 20.36
N ASN A 157 13.03 -7.10 21.36
CA ASN A 157 13.34 -7.36 22.76
C ASN A 157 12.86 -8.75 23.23
N LYS A 158 11.60 -9.13 22.90
CA LYS A 158 10.99 -10.40 23.34
C LYS A 158 11.38 -11.60 22.49
N LYS A 159 11.83 -11.39 21.25
CA LYS A 159 12.25 -12.42 20.30
C LYS A 159 11.21 -13.55 20.14
N PRO A 160 9.97 -13.25 19.74
CA PRO A 160 8.92 -14.26 19.62
C PRO A 160 9.33 -15.38 18.64
N LYS A 161 9.03 -16.63 19.00
CA LYS A 161 9.50 -17.82 18.29
C LYS A 161 8.44 -18.48 17.39
N ASN A 162 7.21 -18.06 17.53
CA ASN A 162 6.08 -18.63 16.78
C ASN A 162 5.00 -17.57 16.51
N PHE A 163 4.03 -17.93 15.66
CA PHE A 163 2.98 -17.00 15.24
C PHE A 163 2.10 -16.51 16.41
N ILE A 164 1.82 -17.36 17.40
CA ILE A 164 0.98 -16.99 18.56
C ILE A 164 1.67 -15.91 19.39
N GLU A 165 2.97 -16.05 19.61
CA GLU A 165 3.77 -15.06 20.33
C GLU A 165 3.85 -13.73 19.53
N ASN A 166 4.05 -13.80 18.21
CA ASN A 166 4.02 -12.63 17.34
C ASN A 166 2.67 -11.90 17.41
N ARG A 167 1.54 -12.63 17.46
CA ARG A 167 0.21 -12.03 17.65
C ARG A 167 0.08 -11.29 18.98
N LYS A 168 0.67 -11.83 20.05
CA LYS A 168 0.68 -11.16 21.36
C LYS A 168 1.47 -9.84 21.29
N VAL A 169 2.66 -9.88 20.69
CA VAL A 169 3.51 -8.71 20.46
C VAL A 169 2.78 -7.65 19.63
N ALA A 170 2.12 -8.05 18.55
CA ALA A 170 1.34 -7.16 17.69
C ALA A 170 0.21 -6.43 18.45
N LYS A 171 -0.51 -7.15 19.31
CA LYS A 171 -1.53 -6.57 20.18
C LYS A 171 -0.95 -5.63 21.24
N ASP A 172 0.21 -5.99 21.82
CA ASP A 172 0.88 -5.15 22.81
C ASP A 172 1.32 -3.81 22.19
N GLY A 173 1.97 -3.84 21.01
CA GLY A 173 2.36 -2.63 20.29
C GLY A 173 1.16 -1.76 19.88
N GLY A 174 0.10 -2.39 19.37
CA GLY A 174 -1.14 -1.68 19.06
C GLY A 174 -1.80 -1.01 20.27
N ARG A 175 -1.77 -1.65 21.45
CA ARG A 175 -2.32 -1.07 22.69
C ARG A 175 -1.59 0.20 23.14
N ILE A 176 -0.28 0.31 22.90
CA ILE A 176 0.48 1.53 23.21
C ILE A 176 -0.13 2.72 22.46
N ALA A 177 -0.32 2.61 21.16
CA ALA A 177 -0.96 3.65 20.36
C ALA A 177 -2.44 3.84 20.72
N GLY A 178 -3.14 2.76 21.06
CA GLY A 178 -4.52 2.81 21.53
C GLY A 178 -4.68 3.58 22.84
N SER A 179 -3.72 3.47 23.75
CA SER A 179 -3.70 4.26 24.98
C SER A 179 -3.44 5.74 24.70
N ALA A 180 -2.47 6.06 23.83
CA ALA A 180 -2.20 7.43 23.40
C ALA A 180 -3.40 8.09 22.70
N ARG A 181 -4.21 7.32 21.97
CA ARG A 181 -5.42 7.83 21.32
C ARG A 181 -6.53 8.22 22.28
N LYS A 182 -6.59 7.58 23.47
CA LYS A 182 -7.67 7.80 24.43
C LYS A 182 -7.44 9.00 25.37
N GLN A 183 -6.21 9.50 25.42
CA GLN A 183 -5.84 10.72 26.11
C GLN A 183 -6.06 11.95 25.26
#